data_1450ad2427a077421b842699afb9fbd5
#
_entry.id   1450ad2427a077421b842699afb9fbd5
#
_cell.length_a   1.000
_cell.length_b   1.000
_cell.length_c   1.000
_cell.angle_alpha   90.00
_cell.angle_beta   90.00
_cell.angle_gamma   90.00
#
_symmetry.space_group_name_H-M   'P 1'
#
loop_
_entity.id
_entity.type
_entity.pdbx_description
1 polymer ?
#
loop_
_entity_poly.entity_id
_entity_poly.type
_entity_poly.pdbx_seq_one_letter_code
_entity_poly.pdbx_strand_id
1 'polypeptide(L)'
;MCSLLVGDSERGLGGLKFRTMFTRKILFVLLFFITFNAYAQQERWVGTWACAPQTVDKGFMPYNNQMTNRSVRQVVKVSIGGPVIRLQLSNELSSEPVEITSVYIAKAGEGSEIQKNSAKYLRFNNKRRVTIPAGKAAFSDALKFDLKPLERLSITINYLKAPKEPTVHMGSRTTSYILRGVTNANTDFSTAFKEDHWFNISAIDVLDASASSVAILGNSITDGKGCVTNAQDRWPDFMSAVLNGEYESKSPKTGVLNLGIGDNRILSVGLGQPGKERFDRDILGQRGLRAVIIFEAINDIGTSTNPEETARQLIEAYQVMIKKARQRGLKVYMGTITPFNGCKGYFTEARDAARKTVNEWIRTNHEIDGFIDFDALMHDPSSPDRLRKDCQIGDWLHPNPAGYKAMGEYAAKRLEEMNVPTPSSQRPLTERK
;
A
#
# COMPACT_ATOMS: atom_id res chain seq x y z
N MET A 1 -94.18 10.86 38.13
CA MET A 1 -94.04 10.04 39.35
C MET A 1 -92.74 9.27 39.26
N CYS A 2 -91.85 9.56 40.12
CA CYS A 2 -90.94 8.70 40.88
C CYS A 2 -90.07 7.71 40.05
N SER A 3 -88.90 7.49 40.29
CA SER A 3 -87.84 7.91 41.20
C SER A 3 -86.57 7.15 40.86
N LEU A 4 -85.40 7.77 40.89
CA LEU A 4 -84.24 7.40 41.69
C LEU A 4 -83.75 5.90 41.56
N LEU A 5 -82.53 5.52 41.43
CA LEU A 5 -81.26 5.89 42.03
C LEU A 5 -80.11 5.09 41.42
N VAL A 6 -78.95 5.69 41.32
CA VAL A 6 -77.63 5.32 41.81
C VAL A 6 -76.97 3.99 41.35
N GLY A 7 -75.78 4.10 40.91
CA GLY A 7 -74.86 2.99 40.87
C GLY A 7 -73.51 3.35 40.20
N ASP A 8 -72.66 3.80 41.08
CA ASP A 8 -71.28 4.22 40.98
C ASP A 8 -70.28 3.29 40.27
N SER A 9 -69.30 3.95 39.74
CA SER A 9 -67.86 3.63 39.71
C SER A 9 -67.39 2.22 39.40
N GLU A 10 -66.88 2.07 38.18
CA GLU A 10 -65.66 1.30 37.92
C GLU A 10 -64.99 1.76 36.65
N ARG A 11 -64.32 2.90 36.68
CA ARG A 11 -63.33 3.31 35.66
C ARG A 11 -62.09 3.82 36.35
N GLY A 12 -61.13 2.93 36.59
CA GLY A 12 -59.92 3.38 37.25
C GLY A 12 -58.72 2.47 37.29
N LEU A 13 -58.73 1.28 36.69
CA LEU A 13 -57.59 0.34 36.78
C LEU A 13 -57.07 -0.25 35.44
N GLY A 14 -57.74 -0.01 34.33
CA GLY A 14 -57.30 -0.53 33.00
C GLY A 14 -56.23 0.31 32.29
N GLY A 15 -56.18 1.62 32.57
CA GLY A 15 -55.31 2.54 31.84
C GLY A 15 -53.83 2.52 32.24
N LEU A 16 -53.53 2.18 33.49
CA LEU A 16 -52.11 2.18 33.96
C LEU A 16 -51.35 0.90 33.57
N LYS A 17 -52.04 -0.23 33.49
CA LYS A 17 -51.38 -1.48 33.07
C LYS A 17 -51.05 -1.52 31.57
N PHE A 18 -51.83 -0.86 30.72
CA PHE A 18 -51.54 -0.78 29.27
C PHE A 18 -50.38 0.19 28.96
N ARG A 19 -50.24 1.30 29.68
CA ARG A 19 -49.14 2.24 29.47
C ARG A 19 -47.78 1.66 29.91
N THR A 20 -47.73 0.91 31.00
CA THR A 20 -46.49 0.28 31.49
C THR A 20 -46.03 -0.89 30.61
N MET A 21 -46.96 -1.62 29.96
CA MET A 21 -46.61 -2.71 29.04
C MET A 21 -46.09 -2.19 27.67
N PHE A 22 -46.65 -1.05 27.19
CA PHE A 22 -46.20 -0.45 25.94
C PHE A 22 -44.85 0.23 26.08
N THR A 23 -44.59 0.93 27.19
CA THR A 23 -43.26 1.52 27.46
C THR A 23 -42.20 0.45 27.70
N ARG A 24 -42.49 -0.67 28.32
CA ARG A 24 -41.52 -1.79 28.47
C ARG A 24 -41.21 -2.47 27.13
N LYS A 25 -42.18 -2.64 26.24
CA LYS A 25 -41.91 -3.21 24.88
C LYS A 25 -41.13 -2.25 24.01
N ILE A 26 -41.38 -0.94 24.07
CA ILE A 26 -40.62 0.05 23.32
C ILE A 26 -39.18 0.15 23.85
N LEU A 27 -38.97 0.07 25.16
CA LEU A 27 -37.64 0.08 25.77
C LEU A 27 -36.84 -1.19 25.40
N PHE A 28 -37.48 -2.36 25.34
CA PHE A 28 -36.83 -3.60 24.88
C PHE A 28 -36.48 -3.57 23.39
N VAL A 29 -37.34 -3.01 22.56
CA VAL A 29 -37.05 -2.85 21.10
C VAL A 29 -35.94 -1.81 20.89
N LEU A 30 -35.92 -0.70 21.60
CA LEU A 30 -34.83 0.29 21.57
C LEU A 30 -33.50 -0.28 22.08
N LEU A 31 -33.50 -1.06 23.18
CA LEU A 31 -32.30 -1.73 23.66
C LEU A 31 -31.81 -2.80 22.69
N PHE A 32 -32.71 -3.52 21.99
CA PHE A 32 -32.35 -4.50 20.97
C PHE A 32 -31.75 -3.83 19.72
N PHE A 33 -32.24 -2.66 19.30
CA PHE A 33 -31.66 -1.87 18.22
C PHE A 33 -30.31 -1.24 18.59
N ILE A 34 -30.13 -0.81 19.85
CA ILE A 34 -28.85 -0.26 20.32
C ILE A 34 -27.79 -1.36 20.43
N THR A 35 -28.16 -2.56 20.89
CA THR A 35 -27.23 -3.70 20.96
C THR A 35 -26.89 -4.28 19.59
N PHE A 36 -27.82 -4.23 18.62
CA PHE A 36 -27.54 -4.69 17.25
C PHE A 36 -26.63 -3.71 16.48
N ASN A 37 -26.70 -2.39 16.75
CA ASN A 37 -25.79 -1.42 16.16
C ASN A 37 -24.40 -1.43 16.81
N ALA A 38 -24.23 -1.92 18.03
CA ALA A 38 -22.92 -2.03 18.68
C ALA A 38 -22.08 -3.22 18.19
N TYR A 39 -22.66 -4.18 17.45
CA TYR A 39 -21.96 -5.39 16.97
C TYR A 39 -21.72 -5.45 15.45
N ALA A 40 -22.18 -4.47 14.69
CA ALA A 40 -21.77 -4.33 13.30
C ALA A 40 -20.41 -3.60 13.24
N GLN A 41 -19.38 -4.22 13.77
CA GLN A 41 -18.01 -3.80 13.45
C GLN A 41 -17.86 -3.97 11.93
N GLN A 42 -17.92 -2.84 11.22
CA GLN A 42 -17.91 -2.82 9.76
C GLN A 42 -16.66 -3.54 9.27
N GLU A 43 -16.83 -4.66 8.60
CA GLU A 43 -15.73 -5.40 7.96
C GLU A 43 -14.89 -4.42 7.15
N ARG A 44 -13.61 -4.26 7.50
CA ARG A 44 -12.71 -3.32 6.86
C ARG A 44 -11.51 -4.05 6.29
N TRP A 45 -11.40 -4.00 4.99
CA TRP A 45 -10.20 -4.44 4.28
C TRP A 45 -9.08 -3.40 4.39
N VAL A 46 -7.88 -3.86 4.71
CA VAL A 46 -6.68 -3.03 4.85
C VAL A 46 -5.55 -3.65 4.05
N GLY A 47 -4.90 -2.84 3.22
CA GLY A 47 -3.75 -3.28 2.45
C GLY A 47 -2.59 -3.68 3.34
N THR A 48 -2.01 -4.86 3.08
CA THR A 48 -0.81 -5.34 3.77
C THR A 48 0.41 -5.43 2.85
N TRP A 49 0.19 -5.52 1.56
CA TRP A 49 1.20 -5.48 0.52
C TRP A 49 0.59 -4.91 -0.76
N ALA A 50 1.37 -4.12 -1.50
CA ALA A 50 1.01 -3.68 -2.84
C ALA A 50 2.26 -3.40 -3.67
N CYS A 51 2.12 -3.47 -5.00
CA CYS A 51 3.07 -2.93 -5.97
C CYS A 51 2.34 -2.14 -7.06
N ALA A 52 3.03 -1.15 -7.64
CA ALA A 52 2.46 -0.35 -8.71
C ALA A 52 2.43 -1.13 -10.03
N PRO A 53 1.28 -1.19 -10.73
CA PRO A 53 1.21 -1.77 -12.05
C PRO A 53 2.04 -1.00 -13.08
N GLN A 54 2.76 -1.74 -13.94
CA GLN A 54 3.51 -1.21 -15.08
C GLN A 54 3.13 -1.96 -16.36
N THR A 55 3.34 -1.30 -17.50
CA THR A 55 3.45 -1.99 -18.79
C THR A 55 4.75 -2.76 -18.84
N VAL A 56 4.76 -3.87 -19.57
CA VAL A 56 5.97 -4.67 -19.76
C VAL A 56 6.83 -4.08 -20.87
N ASP A 57 8.13 -3.97 -20.64
CA ASP A 57 9.09 -3.78 -21.71
C ASP A 57 9.36 -5.14 -22.38
N LYS A 58 9.37 -5.16 -23.73
CA LYS A 58 9.55 -6.37 -24.54
C LYS A 58 10.81 -7.16 -24.17
N GLY A 59 11.88 -6.48 -23.76
CA GLY A 59 13.12 -7.11 -23.31
C GLY A 59 13.04 -7.88 -22.00
N PHE A 60 11.99 -7.66 -21.21
CA PHE A 60 11.83 -8.25 -19.88
C PHE A 60 10.80 -9.38 -19.81
N MET A 61 10.25 -9.80 -20.93
CA MET A 61 9.32 -10.95 -20.95
C MET A 61 10.06 -12.25 -21.23
N PRO A 62 9.80 -13.30 -20.42
CA PRO A 62 10.37 -14.61 -20.71
C PRO A 62 9.75 -15.25 -21.97
N TYR A 63 10.42 -16.24 -22.54
CA TYR A 63 9.90 -17.06 -23.64
C TYR A 63 9.34 -16.28 -24.82
N ASN A 64 10.05 -15.27 -25.33
CA ASN A 64 9.61 -14.41 -26.43
C ASN A 64 8.24 -13.77 -26.17
N ASN A 65 8.03 -13.25 -24.99
CA ASN A 65 6.78 -12.62 -24.54
C ASN A 65 5.58 -13.60 -24.44
N GLN A 66 5.85 -14.87 -24.14
CA GLN A 66 4.81 -15.89 -24.10
C GLN A 66 4.67 -16.50 -22.71
N MET A 67 3.60 -16.13 -22.01
CA MET A 67 3.26 -16.65 -20.67
C MET A 67 2.08 -17.65 -20.72
N THR A 68 1.45 -17.86 -21.87
CA THR A 68 0.34 -18.79 -22.06
C THR A 68 0.75 -20.21 -21.70
N ASN A 69 -0.13 -20.97 -21.02
CA ASN A 69 0.09 -22.33 -20.53
C ASN A 69 1.36 -22.46 -19.66
N ARG A 70 1.54 -21.51 -18.71
CA ARG A 70 2.64 -21.50 -17.74
C ARG A 70 2.11 -21.24 -16.34
N SER A 71 2.90 -21.66 -15.36
CA SER A 71 2.71 -21.36 -13.95
C SER A 71 3.81 -20.42 -13.48
N VAL A 72 3.43 -19.35 -12.79
CA VAL A 72 4.36 -18.37 -12.21
C VAL A 72 4.19 -18.35 -10.71
N ARG A 73 5.25 -18.70 -9.99
CA ARG A 73 5.33 -18.61 -8.53
C ARG A 73 6.12 -17.38 -8.14
N GLN A 74 5.52 -16.51 -7.33
CA GLN A 74 6.03 -15.20 -6.97
C GLN A 74 6.03 -15.06 -5.45
N VAL A 75 7.06 -14.44 -4.91
CA VAL A 75 7.20 -14.24 -3.45
C VAL A 75 7.02 -12.76 -3.11
N VAL A 76 6.28 -12.50 -2.04
CA VAL A 76 6.07 -11.17 -1.47
C VAL A 76 6.23 -11.22 0.05
N LYS A 77 6.58 -10.08 0.67
CA LYS A 77 6.62 -9.93 2.12
C LYS A 77 5.53 -8.95 2.54
N VAL A 78 4.63 -9.39 3.40
CA VAL A 78 3.53 -8.55 3.90
C VAL A 78 3.97 -7.70 5.08
N SER A 79 3.25 -6.61 5.35
CA SER A 79 3.52 -5.72 6.49
C SER A 79 2.75 -6.13 7.75
N ILE A 80 1.45 -6.33 7.64
CA ILE A 80 0.58 -6.72 8.75
C ILE A 80 -0.03 -8.11 8.50
N GLY A 81 -0.39 -8.80 9.56
CA GLY A 81 -1.08 -10.09 9.51
C GLY A 81 -2.59 -9.97 9.73
N GLY A 82 -3.27 -11.10 9.60
CA GLY A 82 -4.70 -11.22 9.85
C GLY A 82 -5.23 -12.61 9.54
N PRO A 83 -6.44 -12.96 10.05
CA PRO A 83 -7.01 -14.30 9.88
C PRO A 83 -7.69 -14.52 8.52
N VAL A 84 -7.98 -13.44 7.79
CA VAL A 84 -8.66 -13.49 6.50
C VAL A 84 -7.96 -12.54 5.53
N ILE A 85 -7.67 -13.03 4.34
CA ILE A 85 -6.97 -12.26 3.29
C ILE A 85 -7.74 -12.29 1.97
N ARG A 86 -7.40 -11.38 1.06
CA ARG A 86 -7.75 -11.45 -0.36
C ARG A 86 -6.59 -10.92 -1.21
N LEU A 87 -6.49 -11.41 -2.44
CA LEU A 87 -5.51 -11.00 -3.43
C LEU A 87 -6.18 -10.19 -4.54
N GLN A 88 -5.58 -9.10 -4.95
CA GLN A 88 -5.92 -8.40 -6.19
C GLN A 88 -4.98 -8.83 -7.31
N LEU A 89 -5.58 -9.26 -8.42
CA LEU A 89 -4.90 -9.43 -9.69
C LEU A 89 -5.21 -8.26 -10.60
N SER A 90 -4.18 -7.70 -11.27
CA SER A 90 -4.32 -6.57 -12.18
C SER A 90 -4.02 -6.98 -13.62
N ASN A 91 -4.89 -6.57 -14.52
CA ASN A 91 -4.73 -6.58 -15.97
C ASN A 91 -5.01 -5.16 -16.52
N GLU A 92 -4.77 -4.13 -15.68
CA GLU A 92 -5.20 -2.75 -15.93
C GLU A 92 -4.41 -2.07 -17.04
N LEU A 93 -3.20 -2.52 -17.31
CA LEU A 93 -2.32 -1.93 -18.33
C LEU A 93 -2.13 -2.83 -19.55
N SER A 94 -2.91 -3.90 -19.66
CA SER A 94 -2.94 -4.78 -20.82
C SER A 94 -4.10 -4.44 -21.76
N SER A 95 -3.88 -4.61 -23.05
CA SER A 95 -4.91 -4.47 -24.11
C SER A 95 -5.68 -5.75 -24.41
N GLU A 96 -5.27 -6.88 -23.83
CA GLU A 96 -5.88 -8.20 -24.03
C GLU A 96 -6.37 -8.79 -22.68
N PRO A 97 -7.41 -9.63 -22.67
CA PRO A 97 -7.81 -10.32 -21.45
C PRO A 97 -6.77 -11.36 -21.02
N VAL A 98 -6.65 -11.59 -19.70
CA VAL A 98 -5.88 -12.69 -19.14
C VAL A 98 -6.83 -13.77 -18.62
N GLU A 99 -6.58 -15.04 -18.99
CA GLU A 99 -7.31 -16.19 -18.52
C GLU A 99 -6.44 -17.05 -17.60
N ILE A 100 -6.90 -17.23 -16.38
CA ILE A 100 -6.20 -17.94 -15.30
C ILE A 100 -7.01 -19.17 -14.92
N THR A 101 -6.38 -20.33 -14.93
CA THR A 101 -6.99 -21.61 -14.54
C THR A 101 -7.19 -21.71 -13.03
N SER A 102 -6.19 -21.28 -12.28
CA SER A 102 -6.22 -21.25 -10.81
C SER A 102 -5.10 -20.38 -10.25
N VAL A 103 -5.32 -19.91 -9.02
CA VAL A 103 -4.30 -19.24 -8.20
C VAL A 103 -4.27 -19.95 -6.85
N TYR A 104 -3.08 -20.23 -6.34
CA TYR A 104 -2.93 -20.68 -4.96
C TYR A 104 -1.86 -19.89 -4.22
N ILE A 105 -2.07 -19.73 -2.93
CA ILE A 105 -1.20 -19.01 -2.02
C ILE A 105 -0.71 -19.96 -0.93
N ALA A 106 0.54 -19.79 -0.50
CA ALA A 106 1.13 -20.55 0.58
C ALA A 106 2.13 -19.69 1.35
N LYS A 107 2.51 -20.09 2.56
CA LYS A 107 3.68 -19.53 3.24
C LYS A 107 4.93 -19.90 2.45
N ALA A 108 5.79 -18.91 2.18
CA ALA A 108 7.01 -19.14 1.41
C ALA A 108 8.06 -19.89 2.25
N GLY A 109 8.82 -20.73 1.59
CA GLY A 109 10.07 -21.33 2.07
C GLY A 109 11.28 -20.59 1.52
N GLU A 110 12.40 -21.26 1.41
CA GLU A 110 13.59 -20.74 0.76
C GLU A 110 13.49 -20.88 -0.77
N GLY A 111 13.95 -19.86 -1.48
CA GLY A 111 13.92 -19.85 -2.94
C GLY A 111 12.50 -20.06 -3.51
N SER A 112 12.30 -21.13 -4.29
CA SER A 112 11.02 -21.51 -4.88
C SER A 112 10.14 -22.38 -3.99
N GLU A 113 10.61 -22.76 -2.80
CA GLU A 113 9.89 -23.67 -1.90
C GLU A 113 8.68 -23.01 -1.25
N ILE A 114 7.73 -23.84 -0.84
CA ILE A 114 6.55 -23.43 -0.08
C ILE A 114 6.29 -24.39 1.08
N GLN A 115 5.67 -23.91 2.13
CA GLN A 115 5.10 -24.77 3.17
C GLN A 115 3.81 -25.40 2.63
N LYS A 116 3.91 -26.63 2.07
CA LYS A 116 2.84 -27.30 1.31
C LYS A 116 1.53 -27.41 2.06
N ASN A 117 1.58 -27.63 3.39
CA ASN A 117 0.41 -27.74 4.26
C ASN A 117 -0.35 -26.43 4.44
N SER A 118 0.28 -25.30 4.14
CA SER A 118 -0.35 -23.97 4.19
C SER A 118 -1.02 -23.59 2.87
N ALA A 119 -0.82 -24.35 1.79
CA ALA A 119 -1.30 -24.01 0.46
C ALA A 119 -2.82 -24.02 0.36
N LYS A 120 -3.38 -22.93 -0.13
CA LYS A 120 -4.82 -22.76 -0.35
C LYS A 120 -5.10 -22.15 -1.72
N TYR A 121 -6.13 -22.69 -2.40
CA TYR A 121 -6.58 -22.10 -3.66
C TYR A 121 -7.48 -20.90 -3.40
N LEU A 122 -7.20 -19.81 -4.11
CA LEU A 122 -8.08 -18.66 -4.20
C LEU A 122 -9.28 -18.96 -5.12
N ARG A 123 -10.38 -18.26 -4.85
CA ARG A 123 -11.56 -18.27 -5.69
C ARG A 123 -11.90 -16.84 -6.11
N PHE A 124 -12.58 -16.73 -7.24
CA PHE A 124 -13.07 -15.48 -7.80
C PHE A 124 -14.54 -15.73 -8.15
N ASN A 125 -15.47 -15.09 -7.42
CA ASN A 125 -16.91 -15.39 -7.51
C ASN A 125 -17.20 -16.91 -7.34
N ASN A 126 -16.61 -17.53 -6.30
CA ASN A 126 -16.68 -18.95 -5.98
C ASN A 126 -16.06 -19.91 -7.01
N LYS A 127 -15.41 -19.42 -8.07
CA LYS A 127 -14.72 -20.24 -9.08
C LYS A 127 -13.21 -20.18 -8.93
N ARG A 128 -12.49 -21.26 -9.23
CA ARG A 128 -11.01 -21.25 -9.28
C ARG A 128 -10.48 -20.55 -10.52
N ARG A 129 -11.22 -20.64 -11.63
CA ARG A 129 -10.88 -19.99 -12.89
C ARG A 129 -11.37 -18.54 -12.86
N VAL A 130 -10.57 -17.65 -13.42
CA VAL A 130 -10.95 -16.24 -13.63
C VAL A 130 -10.43 -15.75 -14.98
N THR A 131 -11.26 -14.97 -15.67
CA THR A 131 -10.87 -14.17 -16.83
C THR A 131 -10.95 -12.70 -16.40
N ILE A 132 -9.84 -11.99 -16.52
CA ILE A 132 -9.78 -10.56 -16.19
C ILE A 132 -9.70 -9.80 -17.53
N PRO A 133 -10.71 -8.99 -17.87
CA PRO A 133 -10.70 -8.21 -19.10
C PRO A 133 -9.53 -7.24 -19.17
N ALA A 134 -9.18 -6.80 -20.38
CA ALA A 134 -8.26 -5.70 -20.60
C ALA A 134 -8.65 -4.45 -19.80
N GLY A 135 -7.71 -3.75 -19.21
CA GLY A 135 -7.94 -2.54 -18.44
C GLY A 135 -8.66 -2.74 -17.10
N LYS A 136 -8.73 -3.97 -16.58
CA LYS A 136 -9.45 -4.30 -15.33
C LYS A 136 -8.56 -5.00 -14.31
N ALA A 137 -8.99 -4.94 -13.05
CA ALA A 137 -8.46 -5.73 -11.95
C ALA A 137 -9.58 -6.57 -11.32
N ALA A 138 -9.20 -7.63 -10.59
CA ALA A 138 -10.13 -8.50 -9.88
C ALA A 138 -9.59 -8.88 -8.50
N PHE A 139 -10.43 -8.76 -7.48
CA PHE A 139 -10.14 -9.34 -6.17
C PHE A 139 -10.57 -10.79 -6.09
N SER A 140 -9.78 -11.60 -5.41
CA SER A 140 -10.25 -12.91 -4.96
C SER A 140 -11.35 -12.77 -3.90
N ASP A 141 -12.14 -13.83 -3.74
CA ASP A 141 -13.00 -13.98 -2.57
C ASP A 141 -12.15 -14.00 -1.29
N ALA A 142 -12.79 -13.71 -0.15
CA ALA A 142 -12.16 -13.79 1.16
C ALA A 142 -11.66 -15.22 1.45
N LEU A 143 -10.40 -15.32 1.86
CA LEU A 143 -9.77 -16.59 2.20
C LEU A 143 -9.35 -16.59 3.68
N LYS A 144 -9.85 -17.57 4.45
CA LYS A 144 -9.31 -17.83 5.79
C LYS A 144 -7.86 -18.31 5.67
N PHE A 145 -6.92 -17.47 6.14
CA PHE A 145 -5.48 -17.73 6.07
C PHE A 145 -4.81 -17.08 7.28
N ASP A 146 -4.16 -17.87 8.13
CA ASP A 146 -3.45 -17.35 9.31
C ASP A 146 -2.15 -16.67 8.88
N LEU A 147 -2.27 -15.41 8.48
CA LEU A 147 -1.16 -14.58 8.03
C LEU A 147 -0.53 -13.86 9.23
N LYS A 148 0.77 -14.03 9.41
CA LYS A 148 1.52 -13.30 10.44
C LYS A 148 2.08 -11.98 9.89
N PRO A 149 2.30 -10.96 10.74
CA PRO A 149 3.03 -9.76 10.33
C PRO A 149 4.42 -10.13 9.77
N LEU A 150 4.88 -9.39 8.77
CA LEU A 150 6.19 -9.54 8.11
C LEU A 150 6.43 -10.92 7.46
N GLU A 151 5.40 -11.76 7.35
CA GLU A 151 5.51 -13.09 6.77
C GLU A 151 5.72 -13.02 5.25
N ARG A 152 6.48 -13.97 4.71
CA ARG A 152 6.66 -14.14 3.26
C ARG A 152 5.58 -15.08 2.72
N LEU A 153 4.90 -14.64 1.67
CA LEU A 153 3.90 -15.42 0.96
C LEU A 153 4.39 -15.77 -0.44
N SER A 154 4.07 -16.97 -0.86
CA SER A 154 4.23 -17.45 -2.22
C SER A 154 2.87 -17.48 -2.92
N ILE A 155 2.76 -16.80 -4.06
CA ILE A 155 1.56 -16.74 -4.89
C ILE A 155 1.89 -17.43 -6.21
N THR A 156 1.14 -18.48 -6.55
CA THR A 156 1.32 -19.20 -7.83
C THR A 156 0.09 -19.00 -8.70
N ILE A 157 0.30 -18.43 -9.88
CA ILE A 157 -0.72 -18.21 -10.92
C ILE A 157 -0.52 -19.25 -12.03
N ASN A 158 -1.58 -19.99 -12.36
CA ASN A 158 -1.60 -20.91 -13.49
C ASN A 158 -2.33 -20.25 -14.67
N TYR A 159 -1.58 -19.76 -15.65
CA TYR A 159 -2.12 -19.12 -16.84
C TYR A 159 -2.66 -20.16 -17.84
N LEU A 160 -3.88 -19.95 -18.31
CA LEU A 160 -4.41 -20.64 -19.49
C LEU A 160 -4.03 -19.86 -20.75
N LYS A 161 -4.33 -18.55 -20.75
CA LYS A 161 -3.97 -17.62 -21.81
C LYS A 161 -3.50 -16.31 -21.18
N ALA A 162 -2.31 -15.88 -21.52
CA ALA A 162 -1.75 -14.60 -21.08
C ALA A 162 -1.69 -13.64 -22.27
N PRO A 163 -1.91 -12.33 -22.04
CA PRO A 163 -1.66 -11.31 -23.04
C PRO A 163 -0.20 -11.28 -23.44
N LYS A 164 0.08 -10.77 -24.64
CA LYS A 164 1.47 -10.56 -25.10
C LYS A 164 2.18 -9.51 -24.24
N GLU A 165 1.43 -8.52 -23.78
CA GLU A 165 1.89 -7.45 -22.91
C GLU A 165 1.04 -7.47 -21.63
N PRO A 166 1.37 -8.32 -20.65
CA PRO A 166 0.66 -8.38 -19.39
C PRO A 166 0.95 -7.15 -18.52
N THR A 167 0.06 -6.87 -17.59
CA THR A 167 0.37 -5.96 -16.49
C THR A 167 1.40 -6.61 -15.57
N VAL A 168 2.49 -5.89 -15.30
CA VAL A 168 3.64 -6.37 -14.52
C VAL A 168 4.06 -5.34 -13.47
N HIS A 169 5.04 -5.71 -12.65
CA HIS A 169 5.90 -4.80 -11.90
C HIS A 169 7.35 -5.27 -12.11
N MET A 170 8.14 -4.49 -12.85
CA MET A 170 9.47 -4.91 -13.29
C MET A 170 10.54 -4.83 -12.20
N GLY A 171 10.34 -3.98 -11.20
CA GLY A 171 11.28 -3.74 -10.11
C GLY A 171 11.10 -4.64 -8.91
N SER A 172 10.69 -5.90 -9.05
CA SER A 172 10.32 -6.74 -7.89
C SER A 172 11.44 -6.97 -6.88
N ARG A 173 12.71 -6.93 -7.30
CA ARG A 173 13.88 -7.32 -6.49
C ARG A 173 13.67 -8.67 -5.80
N THR A 174 12.81 -9.50 -6.39
CA THR A 174 12.40 -10.79 -5.85
C THR A 174 12.21 -11.75 -7.01
N THR A 175 12.78 -12.94 -6.91
CA THR A 175 12.74 -13.92 -7.97
C THR A 175 11.35 -14.53 -8.10
N SER A 176 10.82 -14.50 -9.31
CA SER A 176 9.66 -15.26 -9.77
C SER A 176 10.11 -16.51 -10.49
N TYR A 177 9.42 -17.61 -10.29
CA TYR A 177 9.76 -18.94 -10.80
C TYR A 177 8.71 -19.39 -11.80
N ILE A 178 9.12 -19.73 -13.03
CA ILE A 178 8.22 -19.97 -14.15
C ILE A 178 8.40 -21.41 -14.66
N LEU A 179 7.30 -22.18 -14.69
CA LEU A 179 7.24 -23.51 -15.25
C LEU A 179 6.21 -23.62 -16.39
N ARG A 180 6.40 -24.60 -17.27
CA ARG A 180 5.41 -24.94 -18.29
C ARG A 180 4.23 -25.72 -17.68
N GLY A 181 3.01 -25.42 -18.15
CA GLY A 181 1.80 -26.14 -17.75
C GLY A 181 1.21 -25.67 -16.43
N VAL A 182 0.22 -26.40 -15.97
CA VAL A 182 -0.53 -26.14 -14.71
C VAL A 182 0.16 -26.88 -13.56
N THR A 183 0.38 -26.19 -12.47
CA THR A 183 1.04 -26.72 -11.27
C THR A 183 0.11 -26.73 -10.04
N ASN A 184 0.54 -27.42 -9.00
CA ASN A 184 -0.10 -27.46 -7.68
C ASN A 184 0.93 -27.33 -6.55
N ALA A 185 0.50 -27.41 -5.30
CA ALA A 185 1.35 -27.26 -4.13
C ALA A 185 2.48 -28.32 -4.02
N ASN A 186 2.35 -29.47 -4.66
CA ASN A 186 3.36 -30.52 -4.65
C ASN A 186 4.38 -30.42 -5.80
N THR A 187 4.13 -29.51 -6.76
CA THR A 187 5.04 -29.34 -7.91
C THR A 187 6.36 -28.72 -7.44
N ASP A 188 7.45 -29.36 -7.83
CA ASP A 188 8.81 -28.84 -7.64
C ASP A 188 9.09 -27.72 -8.65
N PHE A 189 9.59 -26.59 -8.15
CA PHE A 189 9.98 -25.42 -8.93
C PHE A 189 11.50 -25.23 -8.97
N SER A 190 12.30 -26.20 -8.52
CA SER A 190 13.77 -26.08 -8.47
C SER A 190 14.41 -25.84 -9.86
N THR A 191 13.81 -26.39 -10.91
CA THR A 191 14.24 -26.24 -12.32
C THR A 191 13.52 -25.12 -13.07
N ALA A 192 12.73 -24.29 -12.37
CA ALA A 192 11.97 -23.22 -12.99
C ALA A 192 12.88 -22.15 -13.61
N PHE A 193 12.44 -21.58 -14.72
CA PHE A 193 13.03 -20.36 -15.24
C PHE A 193 12.82 -19.22 -14.25
N LYS A 194 13.80 -18.32 -14.11
CA LYS A 194 13.80 -17.26 -13.10
C LYS A 194 13.76 -15.89 -13.74
N GLU A 195 12.92 -15.02 -13.20
CA GLU A 195 12.83 -13.58 -13.53
C GLU A 195 12.64 -12.77 -12.27
N ASP A 196 13.21 -11.57 -12.21
CA ASP A 196 13.06 -10.67 -11.07
C ASP A 196 11.95 -9.63 -11.34
N HIS A 197 10.77 -10.12 -11.73
CA HIS A 197 9.57 -9.33 -12.01
C HIS A 197 8.35 -9.97 -11.36
N TRP A 198 7.34 -9.16 -11.00
CA TRP A 198 6.01 -9.65 -10.63
C TRP A 198 5.04 -9.53 -11.79
N PHE A 199 4.17 -10.53 -11.96
CA PHE A 199 3.20 -10.64 -13.05
C PHE A 199 1.78 -10.66 -12.48
N ASN A 200 0.95 -9.74 -12.91
CA ASN A 200 -0.48 -9.63 -12.62
C ASN A 200 -0.89 -9.57 -11.12
N ILE A 201 0.01 -9.61 -10.15
CA ILE A 201 -0.31 -9.36 -8.75
C ILE A 201 -0.16 -7.86 -8.44
N SER A 202 -1.10 -7.27 -7.68
CA SER A 202 -1.03 -5.83 -7.38
C SER A 202 -1.27 -5.48 -5.91
N ALA A 203 -2.09 -6.24 -5.17
CA ALA A 203 -2.30 -5.98 -3.74
C ALA A 203 -2.73 -7.24 -2.98
N ILE A 204 -2.42 -7.27 -1.70
CA ILE A 204 -2.97 -8.21 -0.71
C ILE A 204 -3.58 -7.38 0.42
N ASP A 205 -4.84 -7.66 0.72
CA ASP A 205 -5.54 -7.05 1.84
C ASP A 205 -5.79 -8.09 2.94
N VAL A 206 -5.81 -7.62 4.18
CA VAL A 206 -6.29 -8.35 5.36
C VAL A 206 -7.60 -7.75 5.84
N LEU A 207 -8.46 -8.58 6.44
CA LEU A 207 -9.69 -8.13 7.08
C LEU A 207 -9.37 -7.81 8.55
N ASP A 208 -9.20 -6.53 8.85
CA ASP A 208 -8.89 -6.03 10.22
C ASP A 208 -9.42 -4.60 10.40
N ALA A 209 -10.44 -4.44 11.24
CA ALA A 209 -11.04 -3.14 11.51
C ALA A 209 -10.16 -2.22 12.36
N SER A 210 -9.19 -2.76 13.10
CA SER A 210 -8.27 -2.03 13.97
C SER A 210 -7.02 -1.53 13.25
N ALA A 211 -6.72 -2.06 12.06
CA ALA A 211 -5.56 -1.72 11.27
C ALA A 211 -5.82 -0.53 10.33
N SER A 212 -4.75 0.04 9.81
CA SER A 212 -4.77 1.04 8.73
C SER A 212 -3.53 0.87 7.85
N SER A 213 -3.50 1.54 6.69
CA SER A 213 -2.34 1.47 5.80
C SER A 213 -1.81 2.85 5.42
N VAL A 214 -0.55 2.87 4.99
CA VAL A 214 0.16 4.02 4.41
C VAL A 214 0.61 3.60 3.01
N ALA A 215 0.22 4.36 1.99
CA ALA A 215 0.64 4.15 0.61
C ALA A 215 1.78 5.10 0.25
N ILE A 216 2.80 4.59 -0.44
CA ILE A 216 4.02 5.31 -0.75
C ILE A 216 4.15 5.47 -2.26
N LEU A 217 4.04 6.69 -2.77
CA LEU A 217 4.40 7.04 -4.14
C LEU A 217 5.91 7.28 -4.20
N GLY A 218 6.60 6.66 -5.15
CA GLY A 218 8.05 6.84 -5.29
C GLY A 218 8.62 6.26 -6.57
N ASN A 219 9.92 6.46 -6.74
CA ASN A 219 10.73 6.02 -7.88
C ASN A 219 11.58 4.78 -7.55
N SER A 220 12.70 4.61 -8.25
CA SER A 220 13.65 3.50 -8.05
C SER A 220 14.20 3.38 -6.63
N ILE A 221 14.31 4.49 -5.88
CA ILE A 221 14.75 4.46 -4.49
C ILE A 221 13.70 3.81 -3.59
N THR A 222 12.42 4.02 -3.86
CA THR A 222 11.32 3.37 -3.14
C THR A 222 11.09 1.94 -3.65
N ASP A 223 11.20 1.72 -4.96
CA ASP A 223 11.14 0.41 -5.62
C ASP A 223 12.26 -0.54 -5.18
N GLY A 224 13.41 0.01 -4.75
CA GLY A 224 14.52 -0.74 -4.15
C GLY A 224 15.68 -1.03 -5.10
N LYS A 225 16.01 -0.11 -6.01
CA LYS A 225 17.26 -0.24 -6.79
C LYS A 225 18.47 -0.19 -5.87
N GLY A 226 19.27 -1.27 -5.86
CA GLY A 226 20.40 -1.43 -4.95
C GLY A 226 20.13 -2.39 -3.78
N CYS A 227 18.90 -2.88 -3.64
CA CYS A 227 18.56 -3.99 -2.74
C CYS A 227 19.22 -5.30 -3.16
N VAL A 228 19.42 -6.19 -2.22
CA VAL A 228 19.83 -7.58 -2.51
C VAL A 228 18.60 -8.37 -2.96
N THR A 229 18.69 -9.03 -4.13
CA THR A 229 17.59 -9.86 -4.64
C THR A 229 17.14 -10.88 -3.59
N ASN A 230 15.84 -10.95 -3.35
CA ASN A 230 15.15 -11.78 -2.36
C ASN A 230 15.32 -11.38 -0.88
N ALA A 231 16.14 -10.41 -0.53
CA ALA A 231 16.34 -9.99 0.86
C ALA A 231 15.14 -9.22 1.45
N GLN A 232 14.31 -8.60 0.59
CA GLN A 232 13.19 -7.74 1.02
C GLN A 232 13.70 -6.62 1.95
N ASP A 233 14.70 -5.88 1.47
CA ASP A 233 15.50 -4.89 2.20
C ASP A 233 15.37 -3.47 1.62
N ARG A 234 14.18 -3.13 1.07
CA ARG A 234 13.81 -1.78 0.66
C ARG A 234 13.55 -0.91 1.89
N TRP A 235 13.67 0.40 1.80
CA TRP A 235 13.33 1.25 2.94
C TRP A 235 11.87 1.08 3.44
N PRO A 236 10.84 0.85 2.60
CA PRO A 236 9.50 0.53 3.11
C PRO A 236 9.42 -0.82 3.84
N ASP A 237 10.28 -1.81 3.50
CA ASP A 237 10.36 -3.08 4.22
C ASP A 237 10.94 -2.87 5.62
N PHE A 238 12.01 -2.06 5.76
CA PHE A 238 12.56 -1.69 7.07
C PHE A 238 11.58 -0.84 7.88
N MET A 239 10.91 0.13 7.26
CA MET A 239 9.85 0.90 7.90
C MET A 239 8.74 -0.01 8.43
N SER A 240 8.33 -1.00 7.63
CA SER A 240 7.34 -2.00 8.03
C SER A 240 7.81 -2.86 9.22
N ALA A 241 9.07 -3.26 9.22
CA ALA A 241 9.66 -4.05 10.31
C ALA A 241 9.65 -3.28 11.64
N VAL A 242 9.94 -1.99 11.63
CA VAL A 242 9.86 -1.13 12.83
C VAL A 242 8.42 -0.97 13.30
N LEU A 243 7.49 -0.65 12.38
CA LEU A 243 6.10 -0.36 12.73
C LEU A 243 5.29 -1.61 13.16
N ASN A 244 5.69 -2.81 12.72
CA ASN A 244 4.94 -4.06 12.92
C ASN A 244 5.79 -5.20 13.47
N GLY A 245 7.07 -4.95 13.75
CA GLY A 245 8.03 -5.96 14.18
C GLY A 245 8.13 -6.10 15.69
N GLU A 246 9.22 -6.63 16.13
CA GLU A 246 9.60 -7.26 17.38
C GLU A 246 9.33 -6.48 18.69
N TYR A 247 8.99 -5.22 18.61
CA TYR A 247 8.58 -4.46 19.78
C TYR A 247 7.06 -4.53 19.88
N GLU A 248 6.55 -4.86 21.06
CA GLU A 248 5.13 -4.72 21.39
C GLU A 248 4.73 -3.25 21.13
N SER A 249 4.49 -2.97 19.86
CA SER A 249 4.11 -1.65 19.40
C SER A 249 2.77 -1.31 20.03
N LYS A 250 2.74 -0.26 20.83
CA LYS A 250 1.49 0.36 21.35
C LYS A 250 0.73 1.05 20.21
N SER A 251 1.30 1.07 19.01
CA SER A 251 0.71 1.68 17.81
C SER A 251 -0.25 0.73 17.10
N PRO A 252 -1.33 1.24 16.51
CA PRO A 252 -2.20 0.44 15.64
C PRO A 252 -1.40 -0.21 14.52
N LYS A 253 -1.72 -1.45 14.15
CA LYS A 253 -1.12 -2.17 13.02
C LYS A 253 -1.14 -1.32 11.77
N THR A 254 0.01 -1.11 11.15
CA THR A 254 0.17 -0.23 10.00
C THR A 254 0.64 -1.00 8.78
N GLY A 255 -0.26 -1.17 7.81
CA GLY A 255 0.09 -1.67 6.48
C GLY A 255 1.01 -0.68 5.77
N VAL A 256 2.13 -1.14 5.21
CA VAL A 256 3.07 -0.32 4.43
C VAL A 256 3.01 -0.81 2.99
N LEU A 257 2.56 0.07 2.08
CA LEU A 257 2.31 -0.26 0.69
C LEU A 257 3.32 0.46 -0.20
N ASN A 258 4.25 -0.30 -0.76
CA ASN A 258 5.30 0.21 -1.64
C ASN A 258 4.80 0.30 -3.08
N LEU A 259 4.59 1.51 -3.58
CA LEU A 259 4.13 1.78 -4.94
C LEU A 259 5.19 2.58 -5.74
N GLY A 260 6.47 2.34 -5.41
CA GLY A 260 7.61 2.79 -6.19
C GLY A 260 7.69 2.14 -7.56
N ILE A 261 8.24 2.83 -8.54
CA ILE A 261 8.51 2.35 -9.89
C ILE A 261 9.90 2.85 -10.30
N GLY A 262 10.75 1.97 -10.86
CA GLY A 262 12.04 2.36 -11.42
C GLY A 262 11.91 3.47 -12.48
N ASP A 263 12.81 4.46 -12.49
CA ASP A 263 12.80 5.64 -13.39
C ASP A 263 11.45 6.39 -13.45
N ASN A 264 10.63 6.30 -12.40
CA ASN A 264 9.36 7.04 -12.37
C ASN A 264 9.60 8.53 -12.17
N ARG A 265 8.70 9.30 -12.72
CA ARG A 265 8.66 10.77 -12.67
C ARG A 265 7.26 11.23 -12.30
N ILE A 266 7.15 12.40 -11.72
CA ILE A 266 5.86 13.04 -11.44
C ILE A 266 5.24 13.60 -12.71
N LEU A 267 6.05 14.24 -13.56
CA LEU A 267 5.57 15.11 -14.64
C LEU A 267 5.44 14.38 -15.98
N SER A 268 6.32 13.41 -16.25
CA SER A 268 6.44 12.76 -17.55
C SER A 268 6.54 11.23 -17.45
N VAL A 269 6.39 10.55 -18.57
CA VAL A 269 6.54 9.10 -18.67
C VAL A 269 8.02 8.71 -18.47
N GLY A 270 8.26 7.70 -17.61
CA GLY A 270 9.50 6.97 -17.45
C GLY A 270 9.26 5.50 -17.76
N LEU A 271 9.72 4.59 -16.90
CA LEU A 271 9.37 3.15 -17.00
C LEU A 271 7.93 2.84 -16.57
N GLY A 272 7.16 3.86 -16.21
CA GLY A 272 5.73 3.76 -15.87
C GLY A 272 5.03 5.09 -16.14
N GLN A 273 3.72 5.10 -15.92
CA GLN A 273 2.91 6.32 -16.03
C GLN A 273 3.42 7.38 -15.04
N PRO A 274 3.30 8.69 -15.39
CA PRO A 274 3.64 9.78 -14.49
C PRO A 274 2.97 9.66 -13.13
N GLY A 275 3.70 9.99 -12.07
CA GLY A 275 3.18 9.91 -10.70
C GLY A 275 1.85 10.65 -10.52
N LYS A 276 1.72 11.84 -11.13
CA LYS A 276 0.46 12.62 -11.10
C LYS A 276 -0.73 11.91 -11.78
N GLU A 277 -0.49 11.06 -12.78
CA GLU A 277 -1.54 10.34 -13.50
C GLU A 277 -1.94 9.03 -12.81
N ARG A 278 -0.95 8.29 -12.27
CA ARG A 278 -1.20 7.03 -11.55
C ARG A 278 -1.63 7.19 -10.09
N PHE A 279 -1.61 8.42 -9.56
CA PHE A 279 -1.88 8.70 -8.15
C PHE A 279 -3.25 8.20 -7.68
N ASP A 280 -4.30 8.44 -8.47
CA ASP A 280 -5.65 8.00 -8.11
C ASP A 280 -5.79 6.48 -8.10
N ARG A 281 -5.20 5.78 -9.11
CA ARG A 281 -5.25 4.33 -9.21
C ARG A 281 -4.37 3.66 -8.17
N ASP A 282 -3.09 4.03 -8.15
CA ASP A 282 -2.08 3.29 -7.40
C ASP A 282 -2.07 3.66 -5.92
N ILE A 283 -2.28 4.93 -5.59
CA ILE A 283 -2.20 5.43 -4.22
C ILE A 283 -3.60 5.50 -3.60
N LEU A 284 -4.47 6.35 -4.12
CA LEU A 284 -5.78 6.57 -3.52
C LEU A 284 -6.73 5.37 -3.67
N GLY A 285 -6.45 4.46 -4.60
CA GLY A 285 -7.18 3.20 -4.78
C GLY A 285 -6.89 2.13 -3.73
N GLN A 286 -5.88 2.29 -2.87
CA GLN A 286 -5.53 1.30 -1.84
C GLN A 286 -6.57 1.25 -0.71
N ARG A 287 -6.58 0.13 0.02
CA ARG A 287 -7.59 -0.13 1.05
C ARG A 287 -7.08 0.19 2.45
N GLY A 288 -7.98 0.73 3.27
CA GLY A 288 -7.70 1.02 4.67
C GLY A 288 -6.73 2.18 4.89
N LEU A 289 -6.52 3.04 3.89
CA LEU A 289 -5.60 4.17 3.99
C LEU A 289 -5.94 5.10 5.14
N ARG A 290 -4.91 5.55 5.84
CA ARG A 290 -4.92 6.70 6.76
C ARG A 290 -3.96 7.80 6.31
N ALA A 291 -2.94 7.45 5.52
CA ALA A 291 -1.91 8.39 5.08
C ALA A 291 -1.32 8.01 3.73
N VAL A 292 -0.70 8.99 3.09
CA VAL A 292 0.15 8.81 1.92
C VAL A 292 1.52 9.42 2.20
N ILE A 293 2.57 8.80 1.63
CA ILE A 293 3.92 9.38 1.57
C ILE A 293 4.24 9.62 0.10
N ILE A 294 4.64 10.84 -0.23
CA ILE A 294 5.11 11.22 -1.57
C ILE A 294 6.63 11.40 -1.49
N PHE A 295 7.38 10.48 -2.08
CA PHE A 295 8.84 10.55 -2.18
C PHE A 295 9.29 10.30 -3.61
N GLU A 296 9.19 11.33 -4.44
CA GLU A 296 9.34 11.27 -5.89
C GLU A 296 9.96 12.58 -6.40
N ALA A 297 10.42 12.63 -7.65
CA ALA A 297 10.88 13.76 -8.45
C ALA A 297 12.38 13.79 -8.79
N ILE A 298 13.21 12.94 -8.18
CA ILE A 298 14.67 12.97 -8.48
C ILE A 298 14.94 12.76 -9.98
N ASN A 299 14.11 11.96 -10.67
CA ASN A 299 14.25 11.71 -12.11
C ASN A 299 13.75 12.89 -12.96
N ASP A 300 12.72 13.60 -12.50
CA ASP A 300 12.25 14.83 -13.16
C ASP A 300 13.38 15.88 -13.17
N ILE A 301 13.99 16.11 -12.01
CA ILE A 301 15.07 17.08 -11.84
C ILE A 301 16.35 16.60 -12.51
N GLY A 302 16.76 15.36 -12.26
CA GLY A 302 18.03 14.78 -12.74
C GLY A 302 18.14 14.70 -14.26
N THR A 303 17.03 14.71 -15.00
CA THR A 303 16.99 14.70 -16.47
C THR A 303 16.53 16.01 -17.09
N SER A 304 16.19 17.02 -16.26
CA SER A 304 15.65 18.30 -16.74
C SER A 304 16.66 19.09 -17.58
N THR A 305 16.16 19.69 -18.65
CA THR A 305 16.86 20.72 -19.44
C THR A 305 16.54 22.15 -18.97
N ASN A 306 15.47 22.32 -18.18
CA ASN A 306 15.09 23.57 -17.52
C ASN A 306 14.72 23.28 -16.04
N PRO A 307 15.73 23.15 -15.15
CA PRO A 307 15.52 22.71 -13.78
C PRO A 307 14.64 23.63 -12.94
N GLU A 308 14.72 24.96 -13.13
CA GLU A 308 13.90 25.93 -12.41
C GLU A 308 12.41 25.76 -12.73
N GLU A 309 12.07 25.66 -14.00
CA GLU A 309 10.70 25.41 -14.46
C GLU A 309 10.20 24.03 -14.00
N THR A 310 11.08 23.02 -14.01
CA THR A 310 10.75 21.69 -13.49
C THR A 310 10.41 21.73 -12.00
N ALA A 311 11.17 22.47 -11.18
CA ALA A 311 10.86 22.64 -9.77
C ALA A 311 9.49 23.29 -9.54
N ARG A 312 9.15 24.33 -10.32
CA ARG A 312 7.85 25.00 -10.28
C ARG A 312 6.71 24.02 -10.61
N GLN A 313 6.85 23.28 -11.71
CA GLN A 313 5.83 22.30 -12.14
C GLN A 313 5.67 21.14 -11.15
N LEU A 314 6.74 20.69 -10.50
CA LEU A 314 6.70 19.69 -9.44
C LEU A 314 5.89 20.16 -8.25
N ILE A 315 6.11 21.39 -7.79
CA ILE A 315 5.36 21.99 -6.69
C ILE A 315 3.86 22.06 -7.02
N GLU A 316 3.51 22.49 -8.22
CA GLU A 316 2.12 22.54 -8.70
C GLU A 316 1.48 21.12 -8.72
N ALA A 317 2.22 20.13 -9.22
CA ALA A 317 1.74 18.74 -9.24
C ALA A 317 1.55 18.17 -7.82
N TYR A 318 2.47 18.47 -6.90
CA TYR A 318 2.34 18.10 -5.49
C TYR A 318 1.12 18.72 -4.82
N GLN A 319 0.85 20.02 -5.03
CA GLN A 319 -0.35 20.68 -4.49
C GLN A 319 -1.63 19.99 -4.95
N VAL A 320 -1.72 19.58 -6.21
CA VAL A 320 -2.87 18.82 -6.74
C VAL A 320 -3.00 17.46 -6.02
N MET A 321 -1.91 16.71 -5.85
CA MET A 321 -1.93 15.41 -5.18
C MET A 321 -2.25 15.53 -3.69
N ILE A 322 -1.71 16.53 -2.99
CA ILE A 322 -2.03 16.86 -1.60
C ILE A 322 -3.53 17.13 -1.45
N LYS A 323 -4.08 18.00 -2.31
CA LYS A 323 -5.51 18.32 -2.32
C LYS A 323 -6.37 17.08 -2.50
N LYS A 324 -6.04 16.20 -3.46
CA LYS A 324 -6.76 14.93 -3.69
C LYS A 324 -6.72 14.02 -2.46
N ALA A 325 -5.57 13.86 -1.82
CA ALA A 325 -5.41 13.03 -0.62
C ALA A 325 -6.23 13.60 0.55
N ARG A 326 -6.15 14.91 0.79
CA ARG A 326 -6.91 15.59 1.85
C ARG A 326 -8.42 15.52 1.63
N GLN A 327 -8.92 15.60 0.40
CA GLN A 327 -10.33 15.40 0.08
C GLN A 327 -10.85 14.01 0.48
N ARG A 328 -9.96 13.02 0.63
CA ARG A 328 -10.25 11.69 1.15
C ARG A 328 -10.01 11.55 2.66
N GLY A 329 -9.70 12.64 3.35
CA GLY A 329 -9.40 12.63 4.79
C GLY A 329 -8.06 11.98 5.14
N LEU A 330 -7.15 11.85 4.17
CA LEU A 330 -5.85 11.25 4.39
C LEU A 330 -4.84 12.26 4.92
N LYS A 331 -3.96 11.81 5.81
CA LYS A 331 -2.75 12.54 6.15
C LYS A 331 -1.75 12.47 4.99
N VAL A 332 -1.02 13.55 4.78
CA VAL A 332 -0.01 13.65 3.72
C VAL A 332 1.36 13.91 4.31
N TYR A 333 2.30 13.04 4.02
CA TYR A 333 3.71 13.19 4.34
C TYR A 333 4.54 13.27 3.07
N MET A 334 5.61 14.06 3.09
CA MET A 334 6.51 14.16 1.94
C MET A 334 7.94 13.85 2.34
N GLY A 335 8.64 13.07 1.49
CA GLY A 335 10.08 12.85 1.61
C GLY A 335 10.85 13.94 0.85
N THR A 336 11.88 14.53 1.46
CA THR A 336 12.79 15.41 0.75
C THR A 336 13.67 14.63 -0.22
N ILE A 337 13.95 15.20 -1.39
CA ILE A 337 14.73 14.58 -2.47
C ILE A 337 16.19 14.47 -2.03
N THR A 338 16.74 13.25 -2.06
CA THR A 338 18.14 12.98 -1.68
C THR A 338 19.13 13.67 -2.62
N PRO A 339 20.35 14.01 -2.14
CA PRO A 339 21.39 14.61 -2.97
C PRO A 339 21.94 13.60 -3.98
N PHE A 340 22.47 14.10 -5.11
CA PHE A 340 22.95 13.23 -6.20
C PHE A 340 24.22 13.75 -6.89
N ASN A 341 25.02 14.59 -6.22
CA ASN A 341 26.32 15.00 -6.78
C ASN A 341 27.23 13.76 -6.94
N GLY A 342 27.81 13.63 -8.13
CA GLY A 342 28.59 12.47 -8.56
C GLY A 342 27.79 11.52 -9.46
N CYS A 343 26.47 11.60 -9.50
CA CYS A 343 25.66 10.82 -10.44
C CYS A 343 25.82 11.38 -11.86
N LYS A 344 26.51 10.60 -12.70
CA LYS A 344 26.80 10.99 -14.09
C LYS A 344 25.51 11.16 -14.88
N GLY A 345 25.40 12.28 -15.60
CA GLY A 345 24.24 12.60 -16.42
C GLY A 345 23.07 13.23 -15.65
N TYR A 346 23.04 13.11 -14.31
CA TYR A 346 22.02 13.72 -13.46
C TYR A 346 22.49 15.05 -12.86
N PHE A 347 23.66 15.07 -12.24
CA PHE A 347 24.13 16.24 -11.51
C PHE A 347 24.54 17.38 -12.43
N THR A 348 24.00 18.57 -12.15
CA THR A 348 24.52 19.90 -12.48
C THR A 348 24.16 20.82 -11.33
N GLU A 349 24.89 21.93 -11.17
CA GLU A 349 24.58 22.91 -10.12
C GLU A 349 23.14 23.45 -10.22
N ALA A 350 22.67 23.70 -11.44
CA ALA A 350 21.30 24.17 -11.67
C ALA A 350 20.25 23.14 -11.25
N ARG A 351 20.50 21.84 -11.47
CA ARG A 351 19.60 20.75 -11.04
C ARG A 351 19.64 20.57 -9.52
N ASP A 352 20.80 20.72 -8.88
CA ASP A 352 20.89 20.67 -7.43
C ASP A 352 20.22 21.90 -6.79
N ALA A 353 20.31 23.07 -7.39
CA ALA A 353 19.56 24.26 -6.96
C ALA A 353 18.04 24.01 -7.02
N ALA A 354 17.53 23.40 -8.12
CA ALA A 354 16.13 23.02 -8.25
C ALA A 354 15.70 22.01 -7.20
N ARG A 355 16.53 20.98 -6.91
CA ARG A 355 16.31 20.03 -5.82
C ARG A 355 16.17 20.74 -4.47
N LYS A 356 17.08 21.66 -4.17
CA LYS A 356 17.07 22.46 -2.93
C LYS A 356 15.80 23.32 -2.83
N THR A 357 15.38 23.93 -3.94
CA THR A 357 14.12 24.72 -4.00
C THR A 357 12.90 23.85 -3.66
N VAL A 358 12.80 22.65 -4.25
CA VAL A 358 11.70 21.72 -3.94
C VAL A 358 11.78 21.24 -2.50
N ASN A 359 12.96 20.90 -1.99
CA ASN A 359 13.14 20.46 -0.61
C ASN A 359 12.78 21.54 0.40
N GLU A 360 13.13 22.79 0.14
CA GLU A 360 12.78 23.93 1.00
C GLU A 360 11.25 24.11 1.02
N TRP A 361 10.61 24.04 -0.14
CA TRP A 361 9.14 24.07 -0.21
C TRP A 361 8.52 22.92 0.59
N ILE A 362 9.06 21.69 0.53
CA ILE A 362 8.56 20.56 1.33
C ILE A 362 8.69 20.85 2.83
N ARG A 363 9.84 21.39 3.28
CA ARG A 363 10.10 21.67 4.71
C ARG A 363 9.23 22.79 5.28
N THR A 364 8.85 23.74 4.45
CA THR A 364 8.08 24.92 4.86
C THR A 364 6.59 24.85 4.50
N ASN A 365 6.15 23.77 3.85
CA ASN A 365 4.77 23.62 3.42
C ASN A 365 3.84 23.27 4.59
N HIS A 366 2.87 24.14 4.86
CA HIS A 366 1.86 23.95 5.90
C HIS A 366 0.63 23.15 5.45
N GLU A 367 0.54 22.77 4.19
CA GLU A 367 -0.55 21.95 3.66
C GLU A 367 -0.35 20.44 3.86
N ILE A 368 0.84 20.02 4.33
CA ILE A 368 1.15 18.62 4.67
C ILE A 368 1.14 18.40 6.18
N ASP A 369 0.97 17.15 6.59
CA ASP A 369 0.96 16.77 8.01
C ASP A 369 2.39 16.59 8.57
N GLY A 370 3.40 16.62 7.71
CA GLY A 370 4.80 16.59 8.05
C GLY A 370 5.68 16.09 6.92
N PHE A 371 6.98 16.09 7.17
CA PHE A 371 7.97 15.65 6.19
C PHE A 371 8.99 14.68 6.80
N ILE A 372 9.57 13.86 5.94
CA ILE A 372 10.64 12.91 6.25
C ILE A 372 11.91 13.46 5.55
N ASP A 373 12.84 13.98 6.32
CA ASP A 373 14.01 14.66 5.75
C ASP A 373 15.09 13.66 5.33
N PHE A 374 14.84 12.96 4.22
CA PHE A 374 15.80 12.05 3.63
C PHE A 374 17.04 12.75 3.08
N ASP A 375 16.92 14.02 2.68
CA ASP A 375 18.05 14.85 2.27
C ASP A 375 19.05 15.03 3.44
N ALA A 376 18.55 15.50 4.60
CA ALA A 376 19.37 15.65 5.79
C ALA A 376 19.90 14.31 6.35
N LEU A 377 19.15 13.22 6.22
CA LEU A 377 19.58 11.89 6.68
C LEU A 377 20.72 11.32 5.83
N MET A 378 20.64 11.50 4.51
CA MET A 378 21.44 10.72 3.56
C MET A 378 22.64 11.51 3.01
N HIS A 379 22.72 12.83 3.22
CA HIS A 379 23.84 13.61 2.71
C HIS A 379 25.14 13.34 3.47
N ASP A 380 26.25 13.46 2.75
CA ASP A 380 27.59 13.48 3.35
C ASP A 380 27.79 14.82 4.11
N PRO A 381 28.08 14.82 5.42
CA PRO A 381 28.28 16.07 6.17
C PRO A 381 29.38 16.98 5.63
N SER A 382 30.40 16.42 4.95
CA SER A 382 31.48 17.16 4.31
C SER A 382 31.14 17.65 2.90
N SER A 383 30.09 17.14 2.27
CA SER A 383 29.63 17.48 0.92
C SER A 383 28.11 17.29 0.84
N PRO A 384 27.30 18.25 1.33
CA PRO A 384 25.85 18.08 1.51
C PRO A 384 25.03 17.90 0.22
N ASP A 385 25.64 18.14 -0.93
CA ASP A 385 25.06 17.87 -2.25
C ASP A 385 25.26 16.41 -2.73
N ARG A 386 25.92 15.56 -1.92
CA ARG A 386 26.31 14.19 -2.23
C ARG A 386 25.76 13.22 -1.19
N LEU A 387 25.42 12.00 -1.63
CA LEU A 387 25.11 10.90 -0.71
C LEU A 387 26.34 10.49 0.11
N ARG A 388 26.11 10.04 1.34
CA ARG A 388 27.13 9.38 2.15
C ARG A 388 27.69 8.17 1.38
N LYS A 389 29.02 8.05 1.37
CA LYS A 389 29.73 7.02 0.62
C LYS A 389 29.37 5.59 1.08
N ASP A 390 29.13 5.39 2.36
CA ASP A 390 28.77 4.11 2.97
C ASP A 390 27.31 3.69 2.75
N CYS A 391 26.47 4.58 2.23
CA CYS A 391 25.02 4.39 2.09
C CYS A 391 24.51 4.26 0.64
N GLN A 392 25.41 4.10 -0.36
CA GLN A 392 25.03 4.07 -1.79
C GLN A 392 25.77 2.96 -2.55
N ILE A 393 25.31 2.62 -3.77
CA ILE A 393 25.82 1.48 -4.56
C ILE A 393 26.99 1.80 -5.50
N GLY A 394 27.56 3.01 -5.47
CA GLY A 394 28.64 3.46 -6.36
C GLY A 394 28.21 4.42 -7.46
N ASP A 395 26.90 4.65 -7.63
CA ASP A 395 26.33 5.53 -8.66
C ASP A 395 25.96 6.93 -8.16
N TRP A 396 26.10 7.18 -6.86
CA TRP A 396 25.77 8.45 -6.18
C TRP A 396 24.30 8.88 -6.31
N LEU A 397 23.41 7.91 -6.52
CA LEU A 397 21.96 8.10 -6.67
C LEU A 397 21.15 7.14 -5.80
N HIS A 398 21.51 5.84 -5.87
CA HIS A 398 20.71 4.79 -5.22
C HIS A 398 21.36 4.31 -3.92
N PRO A 399 20.57 4.21 -2.85
CA PRO A 399 21.03 3.63 -1.60
C PRO A 399 21.40 2.15 -1.75
N ASN A 400 22.32 1.70 -0.91
CA ASN A 400 22.60 0.29 -0.66
C ASN A 400 21.74 -0.21 0.52
N PRO A 401 21.80 -1.50 0.93
CA PRO A 401 21.01 -2.03 2.04
C PRO A 401 21.18 -1.26 3.36
N ALA A 402 22.39 -0.75 3.65
CA ALA A 402 22.62 0.06 4.85
C ALA A 402 21.91 1.42 4.79
N GLY A 403 21.96 2.08 3.63
CA GLY A 403 21.21 3.30 3.38
C GLY A 403 19.70 3.09 3.46
N TYR A 404 19.19 2.02 2.87
CA TYR A 404 17.77 1.67 2.95
C TYR A 404 17.31 1.38 4.38
N LYS A 405 18.14 0.70 5.17
CA LYS A 405 17.85 0.48 6.59
C LYS A 405 17.72 1.79 7.34
N ALA A 406 18.71 2.69 7.18
CA ALA A 406 18.67 4.00 7.82
C ALA A 406 17.42 4.80 7.41
N MET A 407 17.06 4.81 6.11
CA MET A 407 15.86 5.48 5.61
C MET A 407 14.57 4.91 6.20
N GLY A 408 14.44 3.59 6.27
CA GLY A 408 13.24 2.92 6.76
C GLY A 408 13.02 3.13 8.26
N GLU A 409 14.07 2.97 9.07
CA GLU A 409 14.05 3.20 10.51
C GLU A 409 13.70 4.68 10.82
N TYR A 410 14.31 5.62 10.09
CA TYR A 410 14.04 7.03 10.23
C TYR A 410 12.60 7.39 9.84
N ALA A 411 12.11 6.86 8.72
CA ALA A 411 10.73 7.10 8.27
C ALA A 411 9.69 6.59 9.28
N ALA A 412 9.92 5.40 9.85
CA ALA A 412 9.04 4.85 10.89
C ALA A 412 9.00 5.76 12.11
N LYS A 413 10.17 6.15 12.63
CA LYS A 413 10.28 7.05 13.78
C LYS A 413 9.57 8.38 13.51
N ARG A 414 9.78 8.99 12.35
CA ARG A 414 9.14 10.26 11.98
C ARG A 414 7.62 10.13 11.94
N LEU A 415 7.08 9.04 11.39
CA LEU A 415 5.63 8.82 11.39
C LEU A 415 5.05 8.65 12.80
N GLU A 416 5.76 7.98 13.69
CA GLU A 416 5.34 7.84 15.09
C GLU A 416 5.32 9.19 15.81
N GLU A 417 6.38 10.00 15.67
CA GLU A 417 6.47 11.35 16.24
C GLU A 417 5.34 12.28 15.75
N MET A 418 5.05 12.26 14.44
CA MET A 418 4.00 13.09 13.84
C MET A 418 2.57 12.61 14.17
N ASN A 419 2.40 11.37 14.64
CA ASN A 419 1.10 10.82 15.04
C ASN A 419 0.79 10.98 16.54
N VAL A 420 1.76 11.37 17.38
CA VAL A 420 1.54 11.66 18.80
C VAL A 420 0.74 12.97 18.91
N PRO A 421 -0.41 13.01 19.62
CA PRO A 421 -1.11 14.27 19.88
C PRO A 421 -0.18 15.19 20.68
N THR A 422 0.15 16.34 20.13
CA THR A 422 0.86 17.38 20.90
C THR A 422 0.04 17.78 22.13
N PRO A 423 0.63 17.90 23.32
CA PRO A 423 -0.08 18.26 24.56
C PRO A 423 -0.69 19.67 24.61
N SER A 424 -0.83 20.35 23.50
CA SER A 424 -1.24 21.76 23.45
C SER A 424 -2.58 21.98 22.78
N SER A 425 -3.67 21.36 23.27
CA SER A 425 -5.02 21.88 23.02
C SER A 425 -6.07 21.49 24.05
N GLN A 426 -5.68 21.34 25.31
CA GLN A 426 -6.64 21.53 26.37
C GLN A 426 -6.84 23.05 26.56
N ARG A 427 -7.76 23.65 25.78
CA ARG A 427 -8.34 24.93 26.16
C ARG A 427 -9.09 24.72 27.46
N PRO A 428 -8.85 25.54 28.51
CA PRO A 428 -9.65 25.50 29.69
C PRO A 428 -11.11 25.81 29.31
N LEU A 429 -12.03 24.96 29.71
CA LEU A 429 -13.45 25.28 29.71
C LEU A 429 -13.62 26.49 30.65
N THR A 430 -13.63 27.70 30.10
CA THR A 430 -14.11 28.86 30.82
C THR A 430 -15.59 28.69 31.03
N GLU A 431 -15.94 28.62 32.31
CA GLU A 431 -17.28 28.68 32.88
C GLU A 431 -18.11 29.76 32.17
N ARG A 432 -19.26 29.35 31.60
CA ARG A 432 -20.35 30.32 31.35
C ARG A 432 -21.18 30.42 32.60
N LYS A 433 -21.11 31.61 33.23
CA LYS A 433 -22.14 32.09 34.15
C LYS A 433 -23.46 32.37 33.43
#